data_dfe7dfa4f24a954655e092fe539261d7
#
_entry.id   dfe7dfa4f24a954655e092fe539261d7
#
_cell.length_a   1.000
_cell.length_b   1.000
_cell.length_c   1.000
_cell.angle_alpha   90.00
_cell.angle_beta   90.00
_cell.angle_gamma   90.00
#
_symmetry.space_group_name_H-M   'P 1'
#
loop_
_entity.id
_entity.type
_entity.pdbx_description
1 polymer ?
#
loop_
_entity_poly.entity_id
_entity_poly.type
_entity_poly.pdbx_seq_one_letter_code
_entity_poly.pdbx_strand_id
1 'polypeptide(L)'
;NINPYTGDWISRTRLKSWKNGTWDDSKGGVERGKDYNHSSFCNLIISGLMGVRPQEDGSIIINPLVPDGCWDYFCLDNVYCQGKTITIIFDKKGKKYGRGKGFIVYVDDKCLSHTTRVQKVVIR
;
A
#
# COMPACT_ATOMS: atom_id res chain seq x y z
N ASN A 1 9.96 3.85 -10.46
CA ASN A 1 9.96 5.20 -11.08
C ASN A 1 8.86 5.25 -12.15
N ILE A 2 7.87 6.10 -11.94
CA ILE A 2 6.75 6.29 -12.86
C ILE A 2 6.89 7.68 -13.49
N ASN A 3 6.69 7.76 -14.80
CA ASN A 3 6.61 9.03 -15.49
C ASN A 3 5.33 9.76 -15.04
N PRO A 4 5.43 10.95 -14.44
CA PRO A 4 4.24 11.65 -13.93
C PRO A 4 3.28 12.13 -15.02
N TYR A 5 3.73 12.22 -16.26
CA TYR A 5 2.91 12.69 -17.39
C TYR A 5 2.20 11.57 -18.14
N THR A 6 2.83 10.40 -18.25
CA THR A 6 2.29 9.29 -19.05
C THR A 6 1.83 8.10 -18.22
N GLY A 7 2.17 8.06 -16.93
CA GLY A 7 1.92 6.91 -16.07
C GLY A 7 2.78 5.67 -16.36
N ASP A 8 3.68 5.77 -17.33
CA ASP A 8 4.57 4.67 -17.71
C ASP A 8 5.76 4.53 -16.78
N TRP A 9 6.32 3.32 -16.74
CA TRP A 9 7.58 3.07 -16.06
C TRP A 9 8.74 3.81 -16.73
N ILE A 10 9.39 4.72 -16.01
CA ILE A 10 10.52 5.50 -16.54
C ILE A 10 11.67 4.60 -17.01
N SER A 11 11.90 3.49 -16.32
CA SER A 11 12.92 2.50 -16.72
C SER A 11 12.63 1.88 -18.09
N ARG A 12 11.36 1.55 -18.38
CA ARG A 12 10.97 1.01 -19.70
C ARG A 12 11.04 2.06 -20.79
N THR A 13 10.67 3.29 -20.51
CA THR A 13 10.76 4.40 -21.47
C THR A 13 12.22 4.72 -21.78
N ARG A 14 13.11 4.69 -20.80
CA ARG A 14 14.55 4.84 -20.98
C ARG A 14 15.17 3.69 -21.77
N LEU A 15 14.66 2.48 -21.66
CA LEU A 15 15.11 1.34 -22.42
C LEU A 15 14.94 1.52 -23.93
N LYS A 16 13.87 2.17 -24.36
CA LYS A 16 13.66 2.49 -25.78
C LYS A 16 14.55 3.61 -26.26
N SER A 17 14.79 4.63 -25.45
CA SER A 17 15.68 5.75 -25.78
C SER A 17 17.16 5.39 -25.64
N TRP A 18 17.46 4.41 -24.86
CA TRP A 18 18.79 3.94 -24.54
C TRP A 18 19.52 3.28 -25.72
N LYS A 19 18.82 2.57 -26.57
CA LYS A 19 19.37 2.03 -27.83
C LYS A 19 19.94 3.10 -28.75
N ASN A 20 19.70 4.38 -28.45
CA ASN A 20 20.16 5.53 -29.21
C ASN A 20 21.36 6.25 -28.58
N GLY A 21 22.08 5.64 -27.65
CA GLY A 21 23.45 6.04 -27.34
C GLY A 21 23.71 7.00 -26.19
N THR A 22 22.80 7.16 -25.25
CA THR A 22 23.00 8.09 -24.10
C THR A 22 23.33 7.43 -22.77
N TRP A 23 23.26 6.10 -22.66
CA TRP A 23 23.57 5.36 -21.43
C TRP A 23 24.47 4.17 -21.70
N ASP A 24 25.52 4.10 -20.92
CA ASP A 24 26.50 3.01 -20.94
C ASP A 24 25.89 1.75 -20.24
N ASP A 25 26.02 0.61 -20.91
CA ASP A 25 25.63 -0.71 -20.40
C ASP A 25 26.25 -1.04 -19.05
N SER A 26 27.46 -0.52 -18.81
CA SER A 26 28.17 -0.72 -17.55
C SER A 26 27.52 -0.05 -16.36
N LYS A 27 26.64 0.91 -16.56
CA LYS A 27 25.95 1.65 -15.48
C LYS A 27 24.66 0.99 -15.00
N GLY A 28 24.43 -0.25 -15.31
CA GLY A 28 23.43 -1.06 -14.63
C GLY A 28 22.32 -1.67 -15.40
N GLY A 29 22.55 -1.90 -16.66
CA GLY A 29 21.65 -2.73 -17.46
C GLY A 29 20.24 -2.16 -17.61
N VAL A 30 19.50 -2.96 -18.33
CA VAL A 30 18.21 -2.66 -18.94
C VAL A 30 17.08 -2.42 -17.92
N GLU A 31 17.25 -2.81 -16.65
CA GLU A 31 16.15 -2.83 -15.68
C GLU A 31 16.47 -2.20 -14.31
N ARG A 32 17.49 -1.36 -14.22
CA ARG A 32 17.93 -0.77 -12.93
C ARG A 32 16.85 -0.04 -12.13
N GLY A 33 15.90 0.59 -12.79
CA GLY A 33 14.82 1.29 -12.10
C GLY A 33 13.73 0.36 -11.56
N LYS A 34 13.73 -0.90 -11.98
CA LYS A 34 12.71 -1.87 -11.56
C LYS A 34 12.94 -2.34 -10.13
N ASP A 35 14.18 -2.43 -9.71
CA ASP A 35 14.56 -3.01 -8.42
C ASP A 35 14.95 -1.96 -7.36
N TYR A 36 14.86 -0.68 -7.69
CA TYR A 36 15.21 0.42 -6.81
C TYR A 36 13.97 1.01 -6.09
N ASN A 37 14.06 1.21 -4.79
CA ASN A 37 13.11 1.95 -3.94
C ASN A 37 11.78 1.26 -3.60
N HIS A 38 11.72 -0.05 -3.58
CA HIS A 38 10.48 -0.75 -3.22
C HIS A 38 10.05 -0.50 -1.78
N SER A 39 10.99 -0.36 -0.84
CA SER A 39 10.68 -0.06 0.56
C SER A 39 9.99 1.29 0.74
N SER A 40 10.45 2.32 0.04
CA SER A 40 9.81 3.64 0.08
C SER A 40 8.40 3.61 -0.50
N PHE A 41 8.17 2.83 -1.56
CA PHE A 41 6.82 2.67 -2.13
C PHE A 41 5.88 1.95 -1.17
N CYS A 42 6.33 0.87 -0.52
CA CYS A 42 5.54 0.18 0.50
C CYS A 42 5.19 1.10 1.67
N ASN A 43 6.11 1.95 2.11
CA ASN A 43 5.84 2.95 3.14
C ASN A 43 4.78 3.98 2.72
N LEU A 44 4.77 4.40 1.44
CA LEU A 44 3.71 5.27 0.92
C LEU A 44 2.33 4.60 0.97
N ILE A 45 2.25 3.30 0.72
CA ILE A 45 1.00 2.55 0.82
C ILE A 45 0.62 2.33 2.28
N ILE A 46 1.52 1.79 3.10
CA ILE A 46 1.20 1.39 4.47
C ILE A 46 0.95 2.61 5.36
N SER A 47 1.93 3.51 5.46
CA SER A 47 1.84 4.67 6.35
C SER A 47 1.11 5.86 5.74
N GLY A 48 1.22 6.04 4.41
CA GLY A 48 0.55 7.10 3.68
C GLY A 48 -0.92 6.76 3.42
N LEU A 49 -1.17 5.86 2.46
CA LEU A 49 -2.53 5.59 1.96
C LEU A 49 -3.40 4.86 2.98
N MET A 50 -2.90 3.78 3.59
CA MET A 50 -3.66 3.03 4.62
C MET A 50 -3.56 3.66 6.00
N GLY A 51 -2.63 4.59 6.19
CA GLY A 51 -2.51 5.38 7.40
C GLY A 51 -2.17 4.57 8.64
N VAL A 52 -1.43 3.45 8.49
CA VAL A 52 -0.93 2.66 9.62
C VAL A 52 0.25 3.40 10.23
N ARG A 53 0.05 3.99 11.40
CA ARG A 53 1.05 4.85 12.07
C ARG A 53 1.24 4.45 13.52
N PRO A 54 2.41 3.91 13.88
CA PRO A 54 2.76 3.67 15.27
C PRO A 54 2.89 5.01 16.02
N GLN A 55 2.50 5.00 17.27
CA GLN A 55 2.62 6.15 18.17
C GLN A 55 3.66 5.86 19.26
N GLU A 56 4.17 6.90 19.88
CA GLU A 56 5.17 6.79 20.97
C GLU A 56 4.62 6.09 22.22
N ASP A 57 3.31 6.19 22.46
CA ASP A 57 2.64 5.53 23.56
C ASP A 57 2.35 4.02 23.35
N GLY A 58 2.85 3.47 22.23
CA GLY A 58 2.64 2.07 21.86
C GLY A 58 1.32 1.80 21.15
N SER A 59 0.45 2.79 21.00
CA SER A 59 -0.77 2.65 20.21
C SER A 59 -0.47 2.70 18.71
N ILE A 60 -1.38 2.19 17.89
CA ILE A 60 -1.28 2.25 16.44
C ILE A 60 -2.55 2.90 15.90
N ILE A 61 -2.39 3.94 15.13
CA ILE A 61 -3.49 4.58 14.41
C ILE A 61 -3.60 3.94 13.02
N ILE A 62 -4.81 3.57 12.63
CA ILE A 62 -5.18 3.20 11.27
C ILE A 62 -6.14 4.27 10.76
N ASN A 63 -5.78 4.97 9.70
CA ASN A 63 -6.60 6.03 9.14
C ASN A 63 -6.48 6.06 7.61
N PRO A 64 -7.16 5.15 6.90
CA PRO A 64 -7.07 5.08 5.45
C PRO A 64 -7.55 6.37 4.79
N LEU A 65 -6.74 6.87 3.85
CA LEU A 65 -7.02 8.07 3.06
C LEU A 65 -7.77 7.72 1.76
N VAL A 66 -8.58 6.68 1.78
CA VAL A 66 -9.38 6.26 0.62
C VAL A 66 -10.71 7.00 0.67
N PRO A 67 -11.01 7.90 -0.29
CA PRO A 67 -12.27 8.61 -0.33
C PRO A 67 -13.45 7.66 -0.51
N ASP A 68 -14.60 8.04 0.04
CA ASP A 68 -15.84 7.28 -0.10
C ASP A 68 -16.18 7.07 -1.59
N GLY A 69 -16.45 5.83 -1.96
CA GLY A 69 -16.83 5.46 -3.33
C GLY A 69 -15.68 5.35 -4.32
N CYS A 70 -14.45 5.64 -3.92
CA CYS A 70 -13.28 5.55 -4.80
C CYS A 70 -12.95 4.09 -5.14
N TRP A 71 -13.03 3.20 -4.15
CA TRP A 71 -12.79 1.77 -4.31
C TRP A 71 -13.92 0.94 -3.73
N ASP A 72 -14.28 -0.14 -4.42
CA ASP A 72 -15.26 -1.10 -3.92
C ASP A 72 -14.65 -2.12 -2.95
N TYR A 73 -13.34 -2.33 -3.02
CA TYR A 73 -12.60 -3.22 -2.12
C TYR A 73 -11.11 -2.89 -2.07
N PHE A 74 -10.49 -3.16 -0.96
CA PHE A 74 -9.03 -3.21 -0.77
C PHE A 74 -8.66 -4.10 0.41
N CYS A 75 -7.43 -4.58 0.40
CA CYS A 75 -6.87 -5.35 1.50
C CYS A 75 -5.40 -4.98 1.69
N LEU A 76 -5.01 -4.76 2.93
CA LEU A 76 -3.63 -4.70 3.39
C LEU A 76 -3.48 -5.82 4.41
N ASP A 77 -2.75 -6.87 4.06
CA ASP A 77 -2.68 -8.10 4.83
C ASP A 77 -1.33 -8.27 5.53
N ASN A 78 -1.36 -8.78 6.76
CA ASN A 78 -0.18 -9.19 7.53
C ASN A 78 0.90 -8.10 7.68
N VAL A 79 0.53 -6.87 7.96
CA VAL A 79 1.48 -5.80 8.27
C VAL A 79 1.93 -5.90 9.70
N TYR A 80 3.21 -6.16 9.90
CA TYR A 80 3.81 -6.18 11.24
C TYR A 80 4.13 -4.76 11.72
N CYS A 81 3.58 -4.38 12.86
CA CYS A 81 3.76 -3.06 13.44
C CYS A 81 3.72 -3.15 14.97
N GLN A 82 4.79 -2.69 15.65
CA GLN A 82 4.90 -2.67 17.12
C GLN A 82 4.52 -3.99 17.80
N GLY A 83 5.03 -5.11 17.30
CA GLY A 83 4.78 -6.42 17.90
C GLY A 83 3.42 -7.02 17.59
N LYS A 84 2.59 -6.35 16.77
CA LYS A 84 1.26 -6.81 16.36
C LYS A 84 1.21 -7.05 14.85
N THR A 85 0.44 -8.03 14.43
CA THR A 85 0.13 -8.27 13.01
C THR A 85 -1.22 -7.66 12.69
N ILE A 86 -1.25 -6.77 11.71
CA ILE A 86 -2.43 -5.98 11.34
C ILE A 86 -2.90 -6.40 9.96
N THR A 87 -4.19 -6.68 9.82
CA THR A 87 -4.86 -6.87 8.54
C THR A 87 -6.04 -5.92 8.43
N ILE A 88 -6.09 -5.17 7.34
CA ILE A 88 -7.13 -4.19 7.02
C ILE A 88 -7.86 -4.66 5.78
N ILE A 89 -9.17 -4.83 5.87
CA ILE A 89 -10.02 -5.24 4.75
C ILE A 89 -11.15 -4.24 4.58
N PHE A 90 -11.38 -3.81 3.37
CA PHE A 90 -12.62 -3.16 2.96
C PHE A 90 -13.24 -3.94 1.81
N ASP A 91 -14.51 -4.33 1.99
CA ASP A 91 -15.28 -5.01 0.95
C ASP A 91 -16.71 -4.49 0.98
N LYS A 92 -17.03 -3.59 0.06
CA LYS A 92 -18.34 -2.93 -0.02
C LYS A 92 -19.50 -3.90 -0.17
N LYS A 93 -19.27 -5.00 -0.88
CA LYS A 93 -20.30 -6.03 -1.15
C LYS A 93 -20.15 -7.30 -0.31
N GLY A 94 -19.01 -7.49 0.36
CA GLY A 94 -18.70 -8.66 1.16
C GLY A 94 -18.41 -9.94 0.34
N LYS A 95 -18.19 -9.82 -0.96
CA LYS A 95 -18.02 -10.96 -1.88
C LYS A 95 -16.58 -11.20 -2.31
N LYS A 96 -15.71 -10.20 -2.15
CA LYS A 96 -14.33 -10.25 -2.68
C LYS A 96 -13.42 -11.11 -1.82
N TYR A 97 -13.46 -10.92 -0.51
CA TYR A 97 -12.52 -11.57 0.42
C TYR A 97 -13.17 -12.65 1.28
N GLY A 98 -14.50 -12.77 1.28
CA GLY A 98 -15.23 -13.77 2.08
C GLY A 98 -15.13 -13.55 3.60
N ARG A 99 -14.78 -12.34 4.04
CA ARG A 99 -14.63 -11.98 5.46
C ARG A 99 -15.79 -11.13 5.99
N GLY A 100 -16.77 -10.83 5.15
CA GLY A 100 -17.91 -9.97 5.51
C GLY A 100 -17.90 -8.68 4.71
N LYS A 101 -18.97 -7.91 4.87
CA LYS A 101 -19.21 -6.64 4.18
C LYS A 101 -18.73 -5.48 5.05
N GLY A 102 -18.03 -4.52 4.45
CA GLY A 102 -17.63 -3.28 5.11
C GLY A 102 -16.14 -3.20 5.40
N PHE A 103 -15.78 -2.39 6.38
CA PHE A 103 -14.42 -2.12 6.80
C PHE A 103 -14.09 -2.92 8.06
N ILE A 104 -13.09 -3.78 7.98
CA ILE A 104 -12.73 -4.72 9.03
C ILE A 104 -11.25 -4.57 9.34
N VAL A 105 -10.90 -4.48 10.60
CA VAL A 105 -9.53 -4.46 11.09
C VAL A 105 -9.31 -5.66 12.01
N TYR A 106 -8.32 -6.47 11.67
CA TYR A 106 -7.83 -7.55 12.51
C TYR A 106 -6.50 -7.17 13.13
N VAL A 107 -6.29 -7.62 14.37
CA VAL A 107 -5.03 -7.55 15.09
C VAL A 107 -4.74 -8.94 15.63
N ASP A 108 -3.59 -9.51 15.29
CA ASP A 108 -3.20 -10.87 15.66
C ASP A 108 -4.34 -11.88 15.38
N ASP A 109 -4.88 -11.82 14.17
CA ASP A 109 -6.01 -12.63 13.64
C ASP A 109 -7.35 -12.45 14.37
N LYS A 110 -7.45 -11.53 15.33
CA LYS A 110 -8.71 -11.22 16.02
C LYS A 110 -9.36 -9.98 15.43
N CYS A 111 -10.65 -10.06 15.13
CA CYS A 111 -11.40 -8.90 14.66
C CYS A 111 -11.50 -7.85 15.77
N LEU A 112 -10.85 -6.72 15.59
CA LEU A 112 -10.87 -5.58 16.51
C LEU A 112 -12.01 -4.63 16.20
N SER A 113 -12.26 -4.38 14.91
CA SER A 113 -13.26 -3.42 14.46
C SER A 113 -13.91 -3.90 13.19
N HIS A 114 -15.25 -3.74 13.13
CA HIS A 114 -16.03 -4.03 11.92
C HIS A 114 -17.08 -2.93 11.74
N THR A 115 -16.97 -2.16 10.67
CA THR A 115 -17.87 -1.03 10.37
C THR A 115 -18.30 -1.05 8.91
N THR A 116 -19.36 -0.31 8.59
CA THR A 116 -19.88 -0.25 7.20
C THR A 116 -19.07 0.65 6.29
N ARG A 117 -18.34 1.61 6.86
CA ARG A 117 -17.52 2.59 6.13
C ARG A 117 -16.10 2.59 6.65
N VAL A 118 -15.19 3.00 5.77
CA VAL A 118 -13.80 3.27 6.14
C VAL A 118 -13.76 4.40 7.16
N GLN A 119 -13.11 4.17 8.28
CA GLN A 119 -12.96 5.17 9.34
C GLN A 119 -11.66 4.98 10.11
N LYS A 120 -11.30 5.98 10.91
CA LYS A 120 -10.15 5.90 11.80
C LYS A 120 -10.37 4.87 12.90
N VAL A 121 -9.40 4.00 13.11
CA VAL A 121 -9.35 3.01 14.20
C VAL A 121 -8.08 3.22 15.01
N VAL A 122 -8.16 3.09 16.33
CA VAL A 122 -6.99 3.15 17.23
C VAL A 122 -6.85 1.81 17.93
N ILE A 123 -5.69 1.21 17.78
CA ILE A 123 -5.28 -0.02 18.46
C ILE A 123 -4.46 0.38 19.69
N ARG A 124 -4.88 -0.05 20.85
CA ARG A 124 -4.16 0.17 22.10
C ARG A 124 -3.52 -1.10 22.61
#